data_aca462de5a298811480af8c70e716c09
#
_entry.id   aca462de5a298811480af8c70e716c09
#
_cell.length_a   1.000
_cell.length_b   1.000
_cell.length_c   1.000
_cell.angle_alpha   90.00
_cell.angle_beta   90.00
_cell.angle_gamma   90.00
#
_symmetry.space_group_name_H-M   'P 1'
#
loop_
_entity.id
_entity.type
_entity.pdbx_description
1 polymer ?
#
loop_
_entity_poly.entity_id
_entity_poly.type
_entity_poly.pdbx_seq_one_letter_code
_entity_poly.pdbx_strand_id
1 'polypeptide(L)'
;MNLLTRLYQFFLSEYAKKQIEKITLYVALFGFFIHLTLIYLSKFSIITALPELELFNNPISAVYTPFSFILIYEVYLLIYYLPKSFTTYITKQYEIITLIIIRKLFKDLSTIELSSNWFEIKGDLQFTYDILASVILFYLIFQFQKHGMLKAQQQNSNEPKIARFIGRKKIIAIVLVPIFFTMALVTLFNWTSGVSFASNNYPSLETINNLFFDEFFTVLILVDVVLLLISFFYTDKFHKIIRNSGFVVSTILIRMSFGVSGLISTILIVAAVLFGLTIIIIHNKYEKNNSPSIA
;
A
#
# COMPACT_ATOMS: atom_id res chain seq x y z
N MET A 1 19.32 4.07 27.65
CA MET A 1 18.36 3.99 26.50
C MET A 1 18.54 2.63 25.86
N ASN A 2 17.51 1.77 25.88
CA ASN A 2 17.59 0.39 25.38
C ASN A 2 17.88 0.37 23.87
N LEU A 3 18.62 -0.66 23.40
CA LEU A 3 18.95 -0.86 21.98
C LEU A 3 17.73 -0.72 21.07
N LEU A 4 16.60 -1.32 21.48
CA LEU A 4 15.31 -1.25 20.77
C LEU A 4 14.81 0.20 20.57
N THR A 5 14.97 1.05 21.58
CA THR A 5 14.55 2.46 21.49
C THR A 5 15.43 3.23 20.49
N ARG A 6 16.74 2.94 20.46
CA ARG A 6 17.66 3.54 19.49
C ARG A 6 17.34 3.12 18.06
N LEU A 7 17.11 1.81 17.82
CA LEU A 7 16.71 1.30 16.50
C LEU A 7 15.38 1.88 16.04
N TYR A 8 14.38 1.96 16.94
CA TYR A 8 13.11 2.58 16.61
C TYR A 8 13.26 4.06 16.23
N GLN A 9 14.05 4.81 16.97
CA GLN A 9 14.31 6.22 16.66
C GLN A 9 15.08 6.39 15.35
N PHE A 10 16.00 5.48 15.06
CA PHE A 10 16.79 5.53 13.82
C PHE A 10 15.94 5.23 12.57
N PHE A 11 15.13 4.18 12.59
CA PHE A 11 14.38 3.74 11.41
C PHE A 11 12.95 4.30 11.32
N LEU A 12 12.28 4.54 12.45
CA LEU A 12 10.85 4.82 12.54
C LEU A 12 10.54 6.13 13.29
N SER A 13 11.45 7.11 13.27
CA SER A 13 11.20 8.46 13.77
C SER A 13 10.52 9.33 12.69
N GLU A 14 9.87 10.41 13.11
CA GLU A 14 9.33 11.43 12.18
C GLU A 14 10.43 12.03 11.29
N TYR A 15 11.65 12.18 11.83
CA TYR A 15 12.79 12.67 11.09
C TYR A 15 13.20 11.67 10.00
N ALA A 16 13.35 10.38 10.36
CA ALA A 16 13.69 9.33 9.39
C ALA A 16 12.62 9.23 8.28
N LYS A 17 11.35 9.27 8.65
CA LYS A 17 10.23 9.28 7.69
C LYS A 17 10.36 10.42 6.69
N LYS A 18 10.57 11.67 7.16
CA LYS A 18 10.71 12.84 6.27
C LYS A 18 11.93 12.75 5.37
N GLN A 19 13.05 12.19 5.87
CA GLN A 19 14.26 12.01 5.06
C GLN A 19 14.06 10.94 3.98
N ILE A 20 13.47 9.78 4.33
CA ILE A 20 13.17 8.71 3.37
C ILE A 20 12.19 9.23 2.30
N GLU A 21 11.13 9.94 2.70
CA GLU A 21 10.19 10.58 1.78
C GLU A 21 10.90 11.48 0.78
N LYS A 22 11.73 12.40 1.29
CA LYS A 22 12.48 13.35 0.46
C LYS A 22 13.44 12.65 -0.50
N ILE A 23 14.20 11.66 -0.01
CA ILE A 23 15.13 10.89 -0.84
C ILE A 23 14.37 10.14 -1.92
N THR A 24 13.28 9.46 -1.56
CA THR A 24 12.46 8.70 -2.51
C THR A 24 11.90 9.60 -3.60
N LEU A 25 11.39 10.79 -3.26
CA LEU A 25 10.85 11.74 -4.24
C LEU A 25 11.94 12.25 -5.19
N TYR A 26 13.16 12.53 -4.70
CA TYR A 26 14.27 12.92 -5.58
C TYR A 26 14.69 11.78 -6.51
N VAL A 27 14.78 10.56 -5.99
CA VAL A 27 15.12 9.38 -6.81
C VAL A 27 14.03 9.11 -7.84
N ALA A 28 12.77 9.23 -7.46
CA ALA A 28 11.63 9.07 -8.34
C ALA A 28 11.64 10.09 -9.49
N LEU A 29 11.88 11.38 -9.15
CA LEU A 29 11.95 12.46 -10.13
C LEU A 29 13.15 12.27 -11.08
N PHE A 30 14.31 11.95 -10.54
CA PHE A 30 15.51 11.69 -11.33
C PHE A 30 15.34 10.48 -12.26
N GLY A 31 14.78 9.39 -11.73
CA GLY A 31 14.44 8.19 -12.50
C GLY A 31 13.45 8.48 -13.64
N PHE A 32 12.44 9.33 -13.41
CA PHE A 32 11.52 9.78 -14.46
C PHE A 32 12.25 10.47 -15.61
N PHE A 33 13.10 11.43 -15.31
CA PHE A 33 13.82 12.17 -16.36
C PHE A 33 14.82 11.30 -17.10
N ILE A 34 15.50 10.39 -16.40
CA ILE A 34 16.40 9.41 -17.06
C ILE A 34 15.58 8.53 -18.01
N HIS A 35 14.48 7.95 -17.55
CA HIS A 35 13.64 7.07 -18.37
C HIS A 35 13.10 7.81 -19.60
N LEU A 36 12.56 9.02 -19.39
CA LEU A 36 12.06 9.85 -20.48
C LEU A 36 13.16 10.18 -21.51
N THR A 37 14.38 10.51 -21.04
CA THR A 37 15.54 10.77 -21.91
C THR A 37 15.93 9.53 -22.72
N LEU A 38 15.93 8.33 -22.08
CA LEU A 38 16.23 7.09 -22.77
C LEU A 38 15.21 6.78 -23.86
N ILE A 39 13.90 7.01 -23.60
CA ILE A 39 12.85 6.84 -24.61
C ILE A 39 13.11 7.75 -25.83
N TYR A 40 13.42 9.02 -25.63
CA TYR A 40 13.69 9.94 -26.73
C TYR A 40 14.98 9.60 -27.47
N LEU A 41 16.05 9.19 -26.78
CA LEU A 41 17.30 8.75 -27.41
C LEU A 41 17.09 7.48 -28.26
N SER A 42 16.26 6.56 -27.80
CA SER A 42 15.85 5.37 -28.59
C SER A 42 15.02 5.79 -29.81
N LYS A 43 14.03 6.68 -29.62
CA LYS A 43 13.16 7.15 -30.72
C LYS A 43 13.92 7.90 -31.82
N PHE A 44 14.99 8.63 -31.45
CA PHE A 44 15.87 9.30 -32.44
C PHE A 44 16.97 8.38 -32.99
N SER A 45 16.91 7.07 -32.70
CA SER A 45 17.90 6.08 -33.17
C SER A 45 19.35 6.38 -32.78
N ILE A 46 19.56 7.19 -31.72
CA ILE A 46 20.88 7.51 -31.18
C ILE A 46 21.44 6.30 -30.42
N ILE A 47 20.56 5.55 -29.75
CA ILE A 47 20.85 4.30 -29.06
C ILE A 47 20.05 3.18 -29.71
N THR A 48 20.73 2.27 -30.41
CA THR A 48 20.11 1.11 -31.06
C THR A 48 20.18 -0.16 -30.21
N ALA A 49 20.85 -0.10 -29.06
CA ALA A 49 21.10 -1.25 -28.20
C ALA A 49 20.02 -1.47 -27.09
N LEU A 50 18.98 -0.61 -27.04
CA LEU A 50 17.90 -0.83 -26.08
C LEU A 50 16.98 -1.95 -26.61
N PRO A 51 16.63 -2.93 -25.75
CA PRO A 51 15.68 -3.97 -26.13
C PRO A 51 14.32 -3.33 -26.50
N GLU A 52 13.58 -3.95 -27.43
CA GLU A 52 12.19 -3.60 -27.77
C GLU A 52 11.25 -3.90 -26.58
N LEU A 53 11.46 -3.20 -25.48
CA LEU A 53 10.59 -3.27 -24.31
C LEU A 53 9.46 -2.26 -24.51
N GLU A 54 8.23 -2.67 -24.25
CA GLU A 54 7.04 -1.80 -24.27
C GLU A 54 7.21 -0.50 -23.48
N LEU A 55 8.04 -0.54 -22.42
CA LEU A 55 8.37 0.60 -21.59
C LEU A 55 9.11 1.74 -22.31
N PHE A 56 9.79 1.47 -23.44
CA PHE A 56 10.51 2.48 -24.22
C PHE A 56 9.77 2.97 -25.47
N ASN A 57 8.60 2.40 -25.76
CA ASN A 57 7.85 2.73 -26.97
C ASN A 57 7.01 4.01 -26.82
N ASN A 58 6.52 4.30 -25.60
CA ASN A 58 5.62 5.42 -25.35
C ASN A 58 6.19 6.34 -24.25
N PRO A 59 6.33 7.67 -24.47
CA PRO A 59 6.76 8.60 -23.44
C PRO A 59 5.91 8.59 -22.15
N ILE A 60 4.61 8.23 -22.25
CA ILE A 60 3.71 8.10 -21.11
C ILE A 60 4.18 6.96 -20.18
N SER A 61 4.83 5.92 -20.72
CA SER A 61 5.39 4.83 -19.91
C SER A 61 6.45 5.29 -18.90
N ALA A 62 7.13 6.43 -19.16
CA ALA A 62 8.08 7.00 -18.22
C ALA A 62 7.44 7.34 -16.86
N VAL A 63 6.13 7.61 -16.82
CA VAL A 63 5.38 7.91 -15.59
C VAL A 63 5.37 6.71 -14.64
N TYR A 64 5.50 5.49 -15.15
CA TYR A 64 5.54 4.29 -14.31
C TYR A 64 6.78 4.22 -13.39
N THR A 65 7.91 4.75 -13.83
CA THR A 65 9.18 4.72 -13.07
C THR A 65 9.10 5.43 -11.72
N PRO A 66 8.65 6.70 -11.62
CA PRO A 66 8.52 7.35 -10.32
C PRO A 66 7.56 6.63 -9.39
N PHE A 67 6.46 6.07 -9.91
CA PHE A 67 5.53 5.31 -9.08
C PHE A 67 6.12 4.02 -8.52
N SER A 68 7.07 3.40 -9.21
CA SER A 68 7.79 2.23 -8.69
C SER A 68 8.67 2.57 -7.49
N PHE A 69 9.33 3.73 -7.50
CA PHE A 69 10.10 4.21 -6.33
C PHE A 69 9.21 4.64 -5.17
N ILE A 70 8.12 5.37 -5.46
CA ILE A 70 7.15 5.81 -4.45
C ILE A 70 6.58 4.62 -3.69
N LEU A 71 6.39 3.49 -4.36
CA LEU A 71 5.92 2.25 -3.80
C LEU A 71 6.78 1.73 -2.66
N ILE A 72 8.11 1.79 -2.79
CA ILE A 72 9.05 1.38 -1.72
C ILE A 72 8.82 2.26 -0.48
N TYR A 73 8.55 3.54 -0.68
CA TYR A 73 8.19 4.44 0.41
C TYR A 73 6.83 4.11 1.03
N GLU A 74 5.84 3.72 0.22
CA GLU A 74 4.52 3.29 0.72
C GLU A 74 4.62 2.06 1.62
N VAL A 75 5.45 1.08 1.22
CA VAL A 75 5.78 -0.10 2.04
C VAL A 75 6.41 0.32 3.37
N TYR A 76 7.38 1.24 3.34
CA TYR A 76 7.97 1.79 4.55
C TYR A 76 6.92 2.49 5.43
N LEU A 77 5.98 3.25 4.85
CA LEU A 77 4.90 3.90 5.58
C LEU A 77 4.02 2.90 6.33
N LEU A 78 3.72 1.74 5.75
CA LEU A 78 2.94 0.70 6.44
C LEU A 78 3.65 0.21 7.70
N ILE A 79 4.98 0.01 7.63
CA ILE A 79 5.78 -0.36 8.81
C ILE A 79 5.80 0.79 9.83
N TYR A 80 5.98 2.02 9.37
CA TYR A 80 6.02 3.21 10.22
C TYR A 80 4.70 3.42 11.00
N TYR A 81 3.54 3.18 10.37
CA TYR A 81 2.24 3.34 10.99
C TYR A 81 1.76 2.13 11.81
N LEU A 82 2.39 0.96 11.67
CA LEU A 82 2.04 -0.26 12.40
C LEU A 82 1.99 -0.10 13.93
N PRO A 83 2.91 0.64 14.61
CA PRO A 83 2.84 0.87 16.05
C PRO A 83 1.73 1.85 16.48
N LYS A 84 1.13 2.58 15.56
CA LYS A 84 0.03 3.53 15.84
C LYS A 84 -1.26 2.78 16.20
N SER A 85 -2.37 3.51 16.37
CA SER A 85 -3.66 2.86 16.63
C SER A 85 -4.08 1.94 15.48
N PHE A 86 -4.87 0.92 15.76
CA PHE A 86 -5.38 0.01 14.71
C PHE A 86 -6.11 0.79 13.60
N THR A 87 -6.97 1.72 13.97
CA THR A 87 -7.72 2.54 13.01
C THR A 87 -6.78 3.36 12.13
N THR A 88 -5.78 4.05 12.70
CA THR A 88 -4.80 4.84 11.93
C THR A 88 -3.99 3.97 10.98
N TYR A 89 -3.58 2.79 11.43
CA TYR A 89 -2.82 1.83 10.61
C TYR A 89 -3.65 1.32 9.43
N ILE A 90 -4.89 0.92 9.66
CA ILE A 90 -5.80 0.48 8.60
C ILE A 90 -6.14 1.61 7.62
N THR A 91 -6.34 2.83 8.12
CA THR A 91 -6.51 4.00 7.25
C THR A 91 -5.35 4.13 6.26
N LYS A 92 -4.11 3.97 6.74
CA LYS A 92 -2.92 4.05 5.87
C LYS A 92 -2.84 2.88 4.87
N GLN A 93 -3.27 1.68 5.25
CA GLN A 93 -3.40 0.57 4.30
C GLN A 93 -4.38 0.91 3.17
N TYR A 94 -5.55 1.46 3.48
CA TYR A 94 -6.55 1.86 2.47
C TYR A 94 -6.04 2.98 1.56
N GLU A 95 -5.37 3.99 2.11
CA GLU A 95 -4.75 5.07 1.31
C GLU A 95 -3.74 4.49 0.31
N ILE A 96 -2.84 3.62 0.75
CA ILE A 96 -1.81 3.02 -0.09
C ILE A 96 -2.42 2.15 -1.19
N ILE A 97 -3.46 1.38 -0.87
CA ILE A 97 -4.17 0.57 -1.86
C ILE A 97 -4.80 1.44 -2.94
N THR A 98 -5.39 2.57 -2.57
CA THR A 98 -5.94 3.52 -3.55
C THR A 98 -4.84 4.10 -4.44
N LEU A 99 -3.66 4.40 -3.88
CA LEU A 99 -2.50 4.85 -4.67
C LEU A 99 -1.99 3.76 -5.62
N ILE A 100 -2.07 2.48 -5.24
CA ILE A 100 -1.75 1.35 -6.14
C ILE A 100 -2.72 1.31 -7.33
N ILE A 101 -4.01 1.54 -7.12
CA ILE A 101 -5.00 1.60 -8.20
C ILE A 101 -4.73 2.80 -9.10
N ILE A 102 -4.46 3.98 -8.55
CA ILE A 102 -4.12 5.19 -9.32
C ILE A 102 -2.87 4.93 -10.19
N ARG A 103 -1.86 4.25 -9.64
CA ARG A 103 -0.67 3.88 -10.41
C ARG A 103 -1.01 2.94 -11.57
N LYS A 104 -1.89 1.96 -11.34
CA LYS A 104 -2.38 1.07 -12.39
C LYS A 104 -3.08 1.86 -13.51
N LEU A 105 -3.88 2.88 -13.15
CA LEU A 105 -4.50 3.78 -14.13
C LEU A 105 -3.48 4.49 -15.03
N PHE A 106 -2.35 4.97 -14.47
CA PHE A 106 -1.30 5.62 -15.27
C PHE A 106 -0.60 4.63 -16.21
N LYS A 107 -0.47 3.36 -15.78
CA LYS A 107 0.05 2.31 -16.65
C LYS A 107 -0.91 2.03 -17.80
N ASP A 108 -2.17 1.78 -17.49
CA ASP A 108 -3.19 1.44 -18.48
C ASP A 108 -3.38 2.60 -19.48
N LEU A 109 -3.26 3.86 -19.01
CA LEU A 109 -3.30 5.06 -19.87
C LEU A 109 -2.23 5.05 -20.98
N SER A 110 -1.07 4.40 -20.72
CA SER A 110 -0.01 4.30 -21.73
C SER A 110 -0.32 3.35 -22.88
N THR A 111 -1.27 2.45 -22.70
CA THR A 111 -1.66 1.40 -23.66
C THR A 111 -3.03 1.62 -24.29
N ILE A 112 -3.78 2.63 -23.83
CA ILE A 112 -5.12 2.94 -24.32
C ILE A 112 -5.04 3.58 -25.70
N GLU A 113 -5.82 3.02 -26.66
CA GLU A 113 -6.09 3.60 -27.94
C GLU A 113 -7.49 4.23 -27.93
N LEU A 114 -7.57 5.55 -28.07
CA LEU A 114 -8.85 6.26 -28.14
C LEU A 114 -9.60 5.85 -29.40
N SER A 115 -10.49 4.87 -29.29
CA SER A 115 -11.32 4.37 -30.37
C SER A 115 -12.80 4.59 -30.12
N SER A 116 -13.61 4.55 -31.20
CA SER A 116 -15.08 4.62 -31.08
C SER A 116 -15.67 3.39 -30.37
N ASN A 117 -14.91 2.30 -30.24
CA ASN A 117 -15.33 1.03 -29.68
C ASN A 117 -14.89 0.86 -28.20
N TRP A 118 -14.82 1.98 -27.46
CA TRP A 118 -14.36 2.03 -26.06
C TRP A 118 -14.98 0.95 -25.16
N PHE A 119 -16.27 0.71 -25.29
CA PHE A 119 -17.00 -0.26 -24.46
C PHE A 119 -16.85 -1.72 -24.89
N GLU A 120 -16.28 -1.99 -26.05
CA GLU A 120 -16.04 -3.33 -26.57
C GLU A 120 -14.63 -3.85 -26.23
N ILE A 121 -13.68 -2.94 -26.01
CA ILE A 121 -12.30 -3.26 -25.68
C ILE A 121 -12.19 -3.47 -24.17
N LYS A 122 -11.81 -4.70 -23.77
CA LYS A 122 -11.71 -5.08 -22.34
C LYS A 122 -10.76 -4.19 -21.53
N GLY A 123 -9.66 -3.72 -22.13
CA GLY A 123 -8.69 -2.83 -21.47
C GLY A 123 -9.27 -1.45 -21.15
N ASP A 124 -9.97 -0.85 -22.12
CA ASP A 124 -10.57 0.48 -21.98
C ASP A 124 -11.72 0.47 -20.96
N LEU A 125 -12.50 -0.62 -20.97
CA LEU A 125 -13.56 -0.83 -19.99
C LEU A 125 -13.01 -1.01 -18.57
N GLN A 126 -11.92 -1.77 -18.42
CA GLN A 126 -11.24 -1.94 -17.11
C GLN A 126 -10.70 -0.60 -16.58
N PHE A 127 -10.07 0.21 -17.43
CA PHE A 127 -9.61 1.54 -17.07
C PHE A 127 -10.77 2.41 -16.56
N THR A 128 -11.94 2.35 -17.21
CA THR A 128 -13.14 3.09 -16.76
C THR A 128 -13.58 2.65 -15.37
N TYR A 129 -13.59 1.34 -15.10
CA TYR A 129 -13.94 0.80 -13.78
C TYR A 129 -12.94 1.23 -12.71
N ASP A 130 -11.64 1.22 -13.02
CA ASP A 130 -10.59 1.59 -12.08
C ASP A 130 -10.62 3.10 -11.76
N ILE A 131 -10.96 3.98 -12.72
CA ILE A 131 -11.24 5.41 -12.47
C ILE A 131 -12.42 5.57 -11.50
N LEU A 132 -13.56 4.95 -11.80
CA LEU A 132 -14.75 5.06 -10.94
C LEU A 132 -14.45 4.52 -9.53
N ALA A 133 -13.76 3.38 -9.44
CA ALA A 133 -13.35 2.81 -8.16
C ALA A 133 -12.44 3.74 -7.37
N SER A 134 -11.48 4.40 -8.01
CA SER A 134 -10.57 5.33 -7.33
C SER A 134 -11.30 6.49 -6.68
N VAL A 135 -12.31 7.04 -7.35
CA VAL A 135 -13.17 8.12 -6.80
C VAL A 135 -14.01 7.60 -5.62
N ILE A 136 -14.63 6.42 -5.79
CA ILE A 136 -15.43 5.80 -4.72
C ILE A 136 -14.55 5.50 -3.51
N LEU A 137 -13.37 4.92 -3.71
CA LEU A 137 -12.42 4.61 -2.64
C LEU A 137 -11.95 5.86 -1.92
N PHE A 138 -11.64 6.92 -2.64
CA PHE A 138 -11.28 8.20 -2.02
C PHE A 138 -12.39 8.72 -1.09
N TYR A 139 -13.64 8.64 -1.51
CA TYR A 139 -14.79 9.01 -0.68
C TYR A 139 -14.95 8.09 0.54
N LEU A 140 -14.85 6.76 0.36
CA LEU A 140 -14.96 5.79 1.45
C LEU A 140 -13.85 5.97 2.48
N ILE A 141 -12.62 6.24 2.05
CA ILE A 141 -11.49 6.49 2.93
C ILE A 141 -11.67 7.79 3.71
N PHE A 142 -12.15 8.84 3.06
CA PHE A 142 -12.50 10.08 3.74
C PHE A 142 -13.53 9.84 4.85
N GLN A 143 -14.58 9.07 4.57
CA GLN A 143 -15.58 8.70 5.58
C GLN A 143 -14.98 7.85 6.70
N PHE A 144 -14.09 6.89 6.36
CA PHE A 144 -13.39 6.07 7.33
C PHE A 144 -12.51 6.91 8.26
N GLN A 145 -11.76 7.85 7.72
CA GLN A 145 -10.94 8.80 8.49
C GLN A 145 -11.80 9.65 9.43
N LYS A 146 -12.89 10.21 8.92
CA LYS A 146 -13.83 11.01 9.71
C LYS A 146 -14.35 10.23 10.93
N HIS A 147 -14.79 8.99 10.72
CA HIS A 147 -15.26 8.12 11.80
C HIS A 147 -14.13 7.65 12.73
N GLY A 148 -12.90 7.55 12.23
CA GLY A 148 -11.71 7.17 12.99
C GLY A 148 -11.18 8.29 13.90
N MET A 149 -11.20 9.55 13.42
CA MET A 149 -10.69 10.72 14.16
C MET A 149 -11.58 11.10 15.34
N LEU A 150 -12.88 10.89 15.25
CA LEU A 150 -13.83 11.21 16.34
C LEU A 150 -13.45 10.59 17.70
N LYS A 151 -12.51 9.63 17.73
CA LYS A 151 -12.08 8.90 18.93
C LYS A 151 -10.61 9.02 19.30
N ALA A 152 -9.75 9.46 18.40
CA ALA A 152 -8.35 9.68 18.75
C ALA A 152 -8.18 10.71 19.89
N GLN A 153 -9.16 11.62 20.03
CA GLN A 153 -9.19 12.63 21.06
C GLN A 153 -9.68 12.13 22.44
N GLN A 154 -10.38 11.00 22.52
CA GLN A 154 -10.96 10.49 23.78
C GLN A 154 -10.16 9.35 24.44
N GLN A 155 -9.18 8.78 23.78
CA GLN A 155 -8.40 7.68 24.35
C GLN A 155 -7.22 8.23 25.19
N ASN A 156 -7.44 8.33 26.50
CA ASN A 156 -6.35 8.49 27.46
C ASN A 156 -5.40 7.29 27.35
N SER A 157 -4.22 7.52 26.74
CA SER A 157 -3.17 6.54 26.49
C SER A 157 -2.41 6.07 27.74
N ASN A 158 -2.89 6.38 28.94
CA ASN A 158 -2.20 6.13 30.20
C ASN A 158 -2.44 4.74 30.83
N GLU A 159 -3.22 3.87 30.17
CA GLU A 159 -3.37 2.50 30.66
C GLU A 159 -2.08 1.68 30.41
N PRO A 160 -1.47 1.07 31.46
CA PRO A 160 -0.21 0.31 31.32
C PRO A 160 -0.32 -0.88 30.36
N LYS A 161 -1.52 -1.45 30.17
CA LYS A 161 -1.81 -2.51 29.19
C LYS A 161 -1.62 -1.99 27.77
N ILE A 162 -2.09 -0.79 27.47
CA ILE A 162 -1.98 -0.17 26.14
C ILE A 162 -0.51 0.14 25.81
N ALA A 163 0.24 0.67 26.77
CA ALA A 163 1.67 0.94 26.59
C ALA A 163 2.48 -0.33 26.26
N ARG A 164 2.18 -1.47 26.93
CA ARG A 164 2.80 -2.77 26.61
C ARG A 164 2.45 -3.25 25.20
N PHE A 165 1.21 -3.09 24.78
CA PHE A 165 0.77 -3.44 23.43
C PHE A 165 1.50 -2.63 22.36
N ILE A 166 1.59 -1.30 22.54
CA ILE A 166 2.36 -0.42 21.65
C ILE A 166 3.84 -0.82 21.63
N GLY A 167 4.41 -1.20 22.78
CA GLY A 167 5.78 -1.71 22.87
C GLY A 167 6.01 -2.96 22.00
N ARG A 168 5.10 -3.94 22.04
CA ARG A 168 5.17 -5.14 21.17
C ARG A 168 5.05 -4.80 19.70
N LYS A 169 4.14 -3.89 19.34
CA LYS A 169 4.02 -3.38 17.96
C LYS A 169 5.31 -2.72 17.45
N LYS A 170 5.99 -1.94 18.30
CA LYS A 170 7.29 -1.33 17.96
C LYS A 170 8.35 -2.39 17.68
N ILE A 171 8.40 -3.47 18.46
CA ILE A 171 9.34 -4.58 18.23
C ILE A 171 9.06 -5.23 16.87
N ILE A 172 7.80 -5.55 16.59
CA ILE A 172 7.39 -6.13 15.30
C ILE A 172 7.78 -5.19 14.14
N ALA A 173 7.51 -3.89 14.27
CA ALA A 173 7.88 -2.93 13.24
C ALA A 173 9.40 -2.86 12.99
N ILE A 174 10.22 -2.90 14.06
CA ILE A 174 11.70 -2.93 13.93
C ILE A 174 12.16 -4.18 13.19
N VAL A 175 11.57 -5.35 13.48
CA VAL A 175 11.91 -6.62 12.83
C VAL A 175 11.48 -6.63 11.36
N LEU A 176 10.36 -5.99 11.03
CA LEU A 176 9.87 -5.90 9.65
C LEU A 176 10.78 -5.07 8.73
N VAL A 177 11.44 -4.02 9.25
CA VAL A 177 12.34 -3.19 8.42
C VAL A 177 13.41 -4.03 7.73
N PRO A 178 14.26 -4.84 8.41
CA PRO A 178 15.25 -5.64 7.74
C PRO A 178 14.64 -6.77 6.88
N ILE A 179 13.49 -7.33 7.25
CA ILE A 179 12.81 -8.35 6.46
C ILE A 179 12.44 -7.77 5.10
N PHE A 180 11.76 -6.63 5.05
CA PHE A 180 11.36 -6.02 3.79
C PHE A 180 12.53 -5.48 2.98
N PHE A 181 13.56 -4.96 3.65
CA PHE A 181 14.79 -4.57 2.96
C PHE A 181 15.46 -5.78 2.30
N THR A 182 15.54 -6.91 2.99
CA THR A 182 16.08 -8.15 2.43
C THR A 182 15.22 -8.67 1.27
N MET A 183 13.90 -8.67 1.41
CA MET A 183 12.98 -9.04 0.34
C MET A 183 13.18 -8.17 -0.90
N ALA A 184 13.26 -6.84 -0.74
CA ALA A 184 13.51 -5.92 -1.84
C ALA A 184 14.86 -6.19 -2.54
N LEU A 185 15.92 -6.46 -1.77
CA LEU A 185 17.23 -6.80 -2.33
C LEU A 185 17.22 -8.14 -3.07
N VAL A 186 16.56 -9.17 -2.52
CA VAL A 186 16.44 -10.49 -3.17
C VAL A 186 15.65 -10.37 -4.47
N THR A 187 14.54 -9.66 -4.46
CA THR A 187 13.73 -9.42 -5.66
C THR A 187 14.53 -8.68 -6.73
N LEU A 188 15.27 -7.64 -6.35
CA LEU A 188 16.14 -6.89 -7.25
C LEU A 188 17.27 -7.77 -7.81
N PHE A 189 17.90 -8.59 -6.96
CA PHE A 189 18.97 -9.51 -7.37
C PHE A 189 18.45 -10.57 -8.34
N ASN A 190 17.32 -11.19 -8.04
CA ASN A 190 16.70 -12.21 -8.91
C ASN A 190 16.33 -11.61 -10.27
N TRP A 191 15.85 -10.38 -10.28
CA TRP A 191 15.57 -9.67 -11.52
C TRP A 191 16.83 -9.39 -12.34
N THR A 192 17.86 -8.81 -11.72
CA THR A 192 19.11 -8.48 -12.42
C THR A 192 19.83 -9.73 -12.92
N SER A 193 19.78 -10.84 -12.19
CA SER A 193 20.36 -12.12 -12.61
C SER A 193 19.53 -12.82 -13.71
N GLY A 194 18.21 -12.55 -13.78
CA GLY A 194 17.31 -13.05 -14.83
C GLY A 194 17.42 -12.27 -16.15
N VAL A 195 18.01 -11.06 -16.11
CA VAL A 195 18.29 -10.26 -17.32
C VAL A 195 19.52 -10.85 -18.03
N SER A 196 19.29 -11.87 -18.87
CA SER A 196 20.32 -12.40 -19.75
C SER A 196 20.26 -11.64 -21.07
N PHE A 197 21.32 -10.94 -21.43
CA PHE A 197 21.43 -10.18 -22.70
C PHE A 197 21.26 -11.06 -23.96
N ALA A 198 21.11 -12.38 -23.81
CA ALA A 198 20.98 -13.34 -24.89
C ALA A 198 19.57 -13.89 -25.12
N SER A 199 18.58 -13.57 -24.29
CA SER A 199 17.22 -14.08 -24.44
C SER A 199 16.22 -12.95 -24.69
N ASN A 200 15.34 -13.11 -25.69
CA ASN A 200 14.28 -12.15 -26.04
C ASN A 200 13.14 -12.03 -24.97
N ASN A 201 13.29 -12.69 -23.82
CA ASN A 201 12.34 -12.64 -22.71
C ASN A 201 12.93 -11.84 -21.55
N TYR A 202 12.80 -10.53 -21.60
CA TYR A 202 13.13 -9.67 -20.45
C TYR A 202 11.95 -9.63 -19.49
N PRO A 203 12.13 -9.98 -18.20
CA PRO A 203 11.08 -9.77 -17.19
C PRO A 203 10.80 -8.27 -17.08
N SER A 204 9.54 -7.89 -17.30
CA SER A 204 9.13 -6.48 -17.20
C SER A 204 9.30 -5.95 -15.77
N LEU A 205 9.53 -4.64 -15.61
CA LEU A 205 9.52 -3.98 -14.28
C LEU A 205 8.20 -4.23 -13.54
N GLU A 206 7.13 -4.46 -14.27
CA GLU A 206 5.84 -4.85 -13.73
C GLU A 206 5.87 -6.20 -13.02
N THR A 207 6.51 -7.19 -13.61
CA THR A 207 6.66 -8.53 -13.01
C THR A 207 7.37 -8.47 -11.67
N ILE A 208 8.41 -7.61 -11.56
CA ILE A 208 9.15 -7.40 -10.31
C ILE A 208 8.27 -6.74 -9.27
N ASN A 209 7.60 -5.66 -9.65
CA ASN A 209 6.73 -4.93 -8.74
C ASN A 209 5.60 -5.85 -8.23
N ASN A 210 4.97 -6.61 -9.12
CA ASN A 210 3.89 -7.53 -8.75
C ASN A 210 4.40 -8.63 -7.80
N LEU A 211 5.54 -9.26 -8.11
CA LEU A 211 6.14 -10.30 -7.26
C LEU A 211 6.52 -9.77 -5.88
N PHE A 212 7.21 -8.62 -5.84
CA PHE A 212 7.58 -7.97 -4.58
C PHE A 212 6.35 -7.63 -3.74
N PHE A 213 5.29 -7.12 -4.38
CA PHE A 213 4.04 -6.82 -3.67
C PHE A 213 3.35 -8.05 -3.14
N ASP A 214 3.30 -9.11 -3.92
CA ASP A 214 2.65 -10.35 -3.53
C ASP A 214 3.28 -10.93 -2.27
N GLU A 215 4.60 -10.98 -2.22
CA GLU A 215 5.34 -11.42 -1.05
C GLU A 215 5.17 -10.45 0.13
N PHE A 216 5.29 -9.15 -0.13
CA PHE A 216 5.12 -8.10 0.88
C PHE A 216 3.75 -8.14 1.54
N PHE A 217 2.67 -8.15 0.76
CA PHE A 217 1.32 -8.21 1.32
C PHE A 217 1.03 -9.52 2.05
N THR A 218 1.63 -10.62 1.63
CA THR A 218 1.52 -11.90 2.34
C THR A 218 2.12 -11.79 3.75
N VAL A 219 3.33 -11.23 3.86
CA VAL A 219 3.96 -10.98 5.17
C VAL A 219 3.12 -10.01 6.00
N LEU A 220 2.59 -8.95 5.38
CA LEU A 220 1.77 -7.96 6.07
C LEU A 220 0.49 -8.58 6.66
N ILE A 221 -0.21 -9.43 5.91
CA ILE A 221 -1.39 -10.15 6.42
C ILE A 221 -1.03 -11.02 7.61
N LEU A 222 0.08 -11.77 7.53
CA LEU A 222 0.52 -12.60 8.65
C LEU A 222 0.79 -11.74 9.90
N VAL A 223 1.40 -10.57 9.71
CA VAL A 223 1.62 -9.61 10.80
C VAL A 223 0.30 -9.06 11.33
N ASP A 224 -0.67 -8.73 10.47
CA ASP A 224 -1.99 -8.24 10.89
C ASP A 224 -2.73 -9.29 11.72
N VAL A 225 -2.67 -10.57 11.34
CA VAL A 225 -3.24 -11.68 12.11
C VAL A 225 -2.53 -11.82 13.46
N VAL A 226 -1.18 -11.76 13.49
CA VAL A 226 -0.42 -11.81 14.74
C VAL A 226 -0.78 -10.63 15.65
N LEU A 227 -0.90 -9.42 15.11
CA LEU A 227 -1.32 -8.24 15.87
C LEU A 227 -2.75 -8.37 16.40
N LEU A 228 -3.64 -8.98 15.62
CA LEU A 228 -5.00 -9.28 16.06
C LEU A 228 -4.98 -10.25 17.24
N LEU A 229 -4.26 -11.36 17.14
CA LEU A 229 -4.14 -12.35 18.21
C LEU A 229 -3.52 -11.73 19.48
N ILE A 230 -2.47 -10.93 19.31
CA ILE A 230 -1.87 -10.20 20.44
C ILE A 230 -2.89 -9.23 21.05
N SER A 231 -3.75 -8.58 20.26
CA SER A 231 -4.74 -7.63 20.76
C SER A 231 -5.76 -8.27 21.72
N PHE A 232 -6.06 -9.56 21.56
CA PHE A 232 -6.97 -10.29 22.44
C PHE A 232 -6.45 -10.39 23.88
N PHE A 233 -5.12 -10.41 24.08
CA PHE A 233 -4.54 -10.37 25.43
C PHE A 233 -4.67 -9.03 26.14
N TYR A 234 -5.04 -7.96 25.41
CA TYR A 234 -5.08 -6.59 25.95
C TYR A 234 -6.49 -6.01 26.03
N THR A 235 -7.48 -6.65 25.44
CA THR A 235 -8.86 -6.18 25.49
C THR A 235 -9.85 -7.33 25.49
N ASP A 236 -10.76 -7.29 26.48
CA ASP A 236 -11.88 -8.23 26.62
C ASP A 236 -13.20 -7.62 26.07
N LYS A 237 -13.15 -6.37 25.60
CA LYS A 237 -14.31 -5.66 25.10
C LYS A 237 -14.71 -6.20 23.72
N PHE A 238 -15.85 -6.90 23.64
CA PHE A 238 -16.38 -7.53 22.45
C PHE A 238 -16.35 -6.62 21.21
N HIS A 239 -16.86 -5.39 21.32
CA HIS A 239 -16.90 -4.44 20.19
C HIS A 239 -15.51 -4.03 19.66
N LYS A 240 -14.47 -4.02 20.51
CA LYS A 240 -13.08 -3.77 20.09
C LYS A 240 -12.49 -4.98 19.37
N ILE A 241 -12.82 -6.18 19.86
CA ILE A 241 -12.39 -7.43 19.24
C ILE A 241 -12.98 -7.53 17.83
N ILE A 242 -14.31 -7.37 17.70
CA ILE A 242 -14.99 -7.42 16.39
C ILE A 242 -14.46 -6.35 15.43
N ARG A 243 -14.21 -5.13 15.91
CA ARG A 243 -13.63 -4.07 15.09
C ARG A 243 -12.25 -4.47 14.55
N ASN A 244 -11.35 -4.94 15.41
CA ASN A 244 -9.99 -5.30 14.99
C ASN A 244 -10.02 -6.51 14.04
N SER A 245 -10.87 -7.52 14.32
CA SER A 245 -11.07 -8.68 13.43
C SER A 245 -11.63 -8.27 12.07
N GLY A 246 -12.65 -7.40 12.06
CA GLY A 246 -13.24 -6.89 10.82
C GLY A 246 -12.24 -6.11 9.97
N PHE A 247 -11.35 -5.35 10.58
CA PHE A 247 -10.29 -4.65 9.85
C PHE A 247 -9.30 -5.63 9.20
N VAL A 248 -8.88 -6.68 9.92
CA VAL A 248 -8.00 -7.71 9.35
C VAL A 248 -8.70 -8.46 8.21
N VAL A 249 -9.98 -8.79 8.36
CA VAL A 249 -10.77 -9.40 7.26
C VAL A 249 -10.82 -8.48 6.05
N SER A 250 -11.03 -7.17 6.25
CA SER A 250 -11.03 -6.19 5.16
C SER A 250 -9.70 -6.18 4.41
N THR A 251 -8.56 -6.17 5.12
CA THR A 251 -7.23 -6.18 4.48
C THR A 251 -6.93 -7.49 3.74
N ILE A 252 -7.40 -8.62 4.26
CA ILE A 252 -7.33 -9.91 3.57
C ILE A 252 -8.15 -9.89 2.26
N LEU A 253 -9.37 -9.37 2.29
CA LEU A 253 -10.21 -9.24 1.10
C LEU A 253 -9.56 -8.37 0.02
N ILE A 254 -8.93 -7.26 0.41
CA ILE A 254 -8.16 -6.42 -0.50
C ILE A 254 -7.01 -7.22 -1.13
N ARG A 255 -6.26 -7.97 -0.31
CA ARG A 255 -5.17 -8.79 -0.83
C ARG A 255 -5.67 -9.85 -1.83
N MET A 256 -6.79 -10.51 -1.51
CA MET A 256 -7.40 -11.47 -2.42
C MET A 256 -7.79 -10.84 -3.76
N SER A 257 -8.17 -9.56 -3.77
CA SER A 257 -8.53 -8.85 -5.00
C SER A 257 -7.38 -8.71 -5.98
N PHE A 258 -6.13 -8.65 -5.51
CA PHE A 258 -4.96 -8.59 -6.40
C PHE A 258 -4.66 -9.90 -7.13
N GLY A 259 -5.15 -11.03 -6.63
CA GLY A 259 -5.07 -12.33 -7.31
C GLY A 259 -6.13 -12.53 -8.40
N VAL A 260 -7.05 -11.58 -8.58
CA VAL A 260 -8.13 -11.64 -9.56
C VAL A 260 -8.00 -10.44 -10.51
N SER A 261 -8.29 -10.64 -11.79
CA SER A 261 -8.25 -9.58 -12.80
C SER A 261 -9.66 -9.07 -13.14
N GLY A 262 -9.72 -7.89 -13.74
CA GLY A 262 -10.95 -7.32 -14.27
C GLY A 262 -11.86 -6.69 -13.21
N LEU A 263 -13.12 -6.53 -13.56
CA LEU A 263 -14.14 -5.89 -12.74
C LEU A 263 -14.29 -6.51 -11.35
N ILE A 264 -14.07 -7.83 -11.22
CA ILE A 264 -14.18 -8.53 -9.94
C ILE A 264 -13.14 -8.02 -8.94
N SER A 265 -11.88 -7.80 -9.37
CA SER A 265 -10.83 -7.19 -8.54
C SER A 265 -11.28 -5.84 -7.99
N THR A 266 -11.77 -4.97 -8.87
CA THR A 266 -12.23 -3.62 -8.53
C THR A 266 -13.39 -3.63 -7.52
N ILE A 267 -14.39 -4.50 -7.75
CA ILE A 267 -15.52 -4.66 -6.84
C ILE A 267 -15.06 -5.16 -5.47
N LEU A 268 -14.17 -6.15 -5.42
CA LEU A 268 -13.65 -6.71 -4.16
C LEU A 268 -12.94 -5.65 -3.31
N ILE A 269 -12.13 -4.77 -3.92
CA ILE A 269 -11.43 -3.71 -3.20
C ILE A 269 -12.44 -2.72 -2.59
N VAL A 270 -13.41 -2.25 -3.41
CA VAL A 270 -14.43 -1.32 -2.94
C VAL A 270 -15.29 -1.95 -1.82
N ALA A 271 -15.70 -3.21 -2.00
CA ALA A 271 -16.48 -3.95 -0.99
C ALA A 271 -15.69 -4.14 0.30
N ALA A 272 -14.39 -4.43 0.23
CA ALA A 272 -13.53 -4.60 1.40
C ALA A 272 -13.40 -3.30 2.22
N VAL A 273 -13.19 -2.15 1.54
CA VAL A 273 -13.11 -0.85 2.22
C VAL A 273 -14.47 -0.45 2.79
N LEU A 274 -15.57 -0.69 2.06
CA LEU A 274 -16.93 -0.47 2.55
C LEU A 274 -17.24 -1.32 3.78
N PHE A 275 -16.82 -2.59 3.79
CA PHE A 275 -16.94 -3.47 4.95
C PHE A 275 -16.19 -2.89 6.15
N GLY A 276 -14.94 -2.46 5.99
CA GLY A 276 -14.16 -1.81 7.05
C GLY A 276 -14.82 -0.54 7.58
N LEU A 277 -15.39 0.29 6.69
CA LEU A 277 -16.16 1.49 7.06
C LEU A 277 -17.42 1.11 7.87
N THR A 278 -18.14 0.09 7.47
CA THR A 278 -19.32 -0.39 8.19
C THR A 278 -18.96 -0.84 9.59
N ILE A 279 -17.88 -1.58 9.75
CA ILE A 279 -17.37 -2.05 11.05
C ILE A 279 -17.03 -0.87 11.99
N ILE A 280 -16.37 0.18 11.50
CA ILE A 280 -16.04 1.34 12.36
C ILE A 280 -17.29 2.13 12.75
N ILE A 281 -18.27 2.26 11.85
CA ILE A 281 -19.55 2.93 12.14
C ILE A 281 -20.31 2.17 13.23
N ILE A 282 -20.44 0.85 13.10
CA ILE A 282 -21.10 0.00 14.10
C ILE A 282 -20.38 0.11 15.45
N HIS A 283 -19.06 0.00 15.45
CA HIS A 283 -18.24 0.13 16.65
C HIS A 283 -18.47 1.48 17.35
N ASN A 284 -18.52 2.57 16.59
CA ASN A 284 -18.75 3.91 17.15
C ASN A 284 -20.14 4.07 17.76
N LYS A 285 -21.18 3.51 17.11
CA LYS A 285 -22.53 3.47 17.67
C LYS A 285 -22.59 2.66 18.97
N TYR A 286 -21.95 1.48 18.98
CA TYR A 286 -21.91 0.61 20.16
C TYR A 286 -21.23 1.29 21.37
N GLU A 287 -20.11 2.00 21.16
CA GLU A 287 -19.46 2.73 22.24
C GLU A 287 -20.29 3.92 22.74
N LYS A 288 -20.96 4.65 21.83
CA LYS A 288 -21.86 5.75 22.22
C LYS A 288 -22.99 5.28 23.11
N ASN A 289 -23.58 4.13 22.82
CA ASN A 289 -24.68 3.57 23.61
C ASN A 289 -24.21 3.04 24.97
N ASN A 290 -22.95 2.62 25.10
CA ASN A 290 -22.38 2.08 26.35
C ASN A 290 -21.61 3.10 27.16
N SER A 291 -21.46 4.34 26.69
CA SER A 291 -20.93 5.44 27.49
C SER A 291 -22.05 5.92 28.43
N PRO A 292 -21.86 5.93 29.77
CA PRO A 292 -22.86 6.51 30.67
C PRO A 292 -23.09 7.95 30.24
N SER A 293 -24.37 8.32 30.00
CA SER A 293 -24.76 9.71 29.85
C SER A 293 -24.33 10.43 31.11
N ILE A 294 -23.34 11.31 31.04
CA ILE A 294 -23.06 12.27 32.09
C ILE A 294 -24.30 13.18 32.12
N ALA A 295 -25.23 12.87 33.02
CA ALA A 295 -26.34 13.74 33.37
C ALA A 295 -25.86 14.86 34.27
#